data_4dff0e8dae4bb0219914dc85bb81be02
#
_entry.id   4dff0e8dae4bb0219914dc85bb81be02
#
_cell.length_a   1.000
_cell.length_b   1.000
_cell.length_c   1.000
_cell.angle_alpha   90.00
_cell.angle_beta   90.00
_cell.angle_gamma   90.00
#
_symmetry.space_group_name_H-M   'P 1'
#
loop_
_entity.id
_entity.type
_entity.pdbx_description
1 polymer ?
#
loop_
_entity_poly.entity_id
_entity_poly.type
_entity_poly.pdbx_seq_one_letter_code
_entity_poly.pdbx_strand_id
1 'polypeptide(L)'
;MDTDRPLIVPEINADILTTEDKIIANPNCSTIQLVMVLNPLHKKYGIKRVVVSTYQSVTGTGKDAVEQLNGEIEGRNVPKVYPYQIFKNALPHCDVFDEETGYTKEELKLTREPKKIMRVDEMNITATAVRVPVQGGHSESVNIEFE
;
A
#
# COMPACT_ATOMS: atom_id res chain seq x y z
N MET A 1 -12.74 -4.88 -6.01
CA MET A 1 -12.51 -3.43 -5.95
C MET A 1 -13.57 -2.78 -6.82
N ASP A 2 -14.37 -1.88 -6.28
CA ASP A 2 -15.38 -1.17 -7.09
C ASP A 2 -14.63 -0.23 -8.05
N THR A 3 -14.61 -0.60 -9.33
CA THR A 3 -13.84 0.11 -10.37
C THR A 3 -14.47 1.45 -10.75
N ASP A 4 -15.71 1.70 -10.32
CA ASP A 4 -16.51 2.84 -10.74
C ASP A 4 -16.37 4.06 -9.81
N ARG A 5 -15.68 3.91 -8.68
CA ARG A 5 -15.48 5.03 -7.76
C ARG A 5 -14.12 5.69 -7.96
N PRO A 6 -14.07 7.04 -7.92
CA PRO A 6 -12.79 7.73 -8.03
C PRO A 6 -11.93 7.47 -6.78
N LEU A 7 -10.69 7.07 -7.02
CA LEU A 7 -9.64 7.04 -5.99
C LEU A 7 -9.02 8.42 -5.90
N ILE A 8 -9.12 9.09 -4.77
CA ILE A 8 -8.70 10.50 -4.64
C ILE A 8 -7.54 10.66 -3.68
N VAL A 9 -6.51 11.32 -4.20
CA VAL A 9 -5.45 11.97 -3.43
C VAL A 9 -5.55 13.47 -3.78
N PRO A 10 -6.06 14.32 -2.88
CA PRO A 10 -6.45 15.69 -3.24
C PRO A 10 -5.36 16.51 -3.91
N GLU A 11 -4.11 16.35 -3.49
CA GLU A 11 -2.95 17.06 -4.04
C GLU A 11 -2.62 16.65 -5.48
N ILE A 12 -3.20 15.56 -5.98
CA ILE A 12 -2.86 14.99 -7.28
C ILE A 12 -4.03 15.09 -8.26
N ASN A 13 -5.22 14.71 -7.82
CA ASN A 13 -6.36 14.49 -8.72
C ASN A 13 -7.72 14.93 -8.17
N ALA A 14 -7.76 15.91 -7.25
CA ALA A 14 -9.04 16.47 -6.79
C ALA A 14 -9.86 17.12 -7.92
N ASP A 15 -9.20 17.49 -9.02
CA ASP A 15 -9.81 18.09 -10.21
C ASP A 15 -10.82 17.19 -10.93
N ILE A 16 -10.81 15.88 -10.67
CA ILE A 16 -11.78 14.95 -11.26
C ILE A 16 -13.11 14.88 -10.50
N LEU A 17 -13.16 15.45 -9.29
CA LEU A 17 -14.38 15.44 -8.48
C LEU A 17 -15.41 16.45 -8.99
N THR A 18 -16.66 16.02 -8.96
CA THR A 18 -17.82 16.83 -9.29
C THR A 18 -18.79 16.88 -8.11
N THR A 19 -19.77 17.78 -8.16
CA THR A 19 -20.83 17.86 -7.14
C THR A 19 -21.75 16.63 -7.11
N GLU A 20 -21.70 15.79 -8.15
CA GLU A 20 -22.47 14.56 -8.26
C GLU A 20 -21.80 13.40 -7.53
N ASP A 21 -20.50 13.50 -7.23
CA ASP A 21 -19.75 12.47 -6.51
C ASP A 21 -20.12 12.45 -5.02
N LYS A 22 -21.00 11.54 -4.64
CA LYS A 22 -21.46 11.37 -3.25
C LYS A 22 -20.62 10.40 -2.45
N ILE A 23 -19.81 9.57 -3.13
CA ILE A 23 -18.91 8.58 -2.52
C ILE A 23 -17.55 8.71 -3.17
N ILE A 24 -16.53 8.93 -2.34
CA ILE A 24 -15.14 9.04 -2.73
C ILE A 24 -14.39 7.88 -2.10
N ALA A 25 -13.61 7.15 -2.89
CA ALA A 25 -12.78 6.09 -2.39
C ALA A 25 -11.41 6.61 -1.94
N ASN A 26 -11.03 6.30 -0.70
CA ASN A 26 -9.69 6.55 -0.19
C ASN A 26 -8.75 5.45 -0.71
N PRO A 27 -7.61 5.79 -1.32
CA PRO A 27 -6.64 4.80 -1.76
C PRO A 27 -5.99 4.05 -0.61
N ASN A 28 -5.26 2.99 -0.94
CA ASN A 28 -4.42 2.27 0.01
C ASN A 28 -3.40 3.20 0.68
N CYS A 29 -3.13 2.97 1.97
CA CYS A 29 -2.26 3.84 2.78
C CYS A 29 -0.84 3.97 2.21
N SER A 30 -0.24 2.87 1.76
CA SER A 30 1.07 2.88 1.11
C SER A 30 0.99 3.55 -0.26
N THR A 31 -0.08 3.34 -1.03
CA THR A 31 -0.27 4.05 -2.31
C THR A 31 -0.28 5.57 -2.13
N ILE A 32 -0.97 6.09 -1.12
CA ILE A 32 -1.08 7.55 -0.91
C ILE A 32 0.31 8.16 -0.74
N GLN A 33 1.13 7.62 0.16
CA GLN A 33 2.48 8.16 0.38
C GLN A 33 3.39 7.99 -0.85
N LEU A 34 3.27 6.87 -1.58
CA LEU A 34 4.03 6.60 -2.79
C LEU A 34 3.73 7.63 -3.89
N VAL A 35 2.46 7.89 -4.20
CA VAL A 35 2.09 8.80 -5.29
C VAL A 35 2.42 10.26 -4.99
N MET A 36 2.50 10.66 -3.72
CA MET A 36 2.95 12.00 -3.33
C MET A 36 4.39 12.27 -3.78
N VAL A 37 5.22 11.21 -3.86
CA VAL A 37 6.60 11.30 -4.35
C VAL A 37 6.65 11.08 -5.87
N LEU A 38 5.95 10.07 -6.39
CA LEU A 38 6.01 9.71 -7.80
C LEU A 38 5.44 10.81 -8.71
N ASN A 39 4.33 11.45 -8.33
CA ASN A 39 3.64 12.40 -9.20
C ASN A 39 4.52 13.62 -9.61
N PRO A 40 5.17 14.34 -8.69
CA PRO A 40 6.05 15.45 -9.08
C PRO A 40 7.29 14.98 -9.86
N LEU A 41 7.83 13.80 -9.53
CA LEU A 41 8.97 13.24 -10.25
C LEU A 41 8.59 12.83 -11.68
N HIS A 42 7.43 12.20 -11.86
CA HIS A 42 6.92 11.83 -13.18
C HIS A 42 6.66 13.07 -14.05
N LYS A 43 6.03 14.08 -13.50
CA LYS A 43 5.78 15.36 -14.23
C LYS A 43 7.06 16.05 -14.71
N LYS A 44 8.16 15.86 -13.98
CA LYS A 44 9.43 16.54 -14.27
C LYS A 44 10.37 15.72 -15.15
N TYR A 45 10.42 14.42 -14.96
CA TYR A 45 11.48 13.57 -15.54
C TYR A 45 10.96 12.40 -16.37
N GLY A 46 9.62 12.14 -16.38
CA GLY A 46 9.08 10.89 -16.91
C GLY A 46 9.51 9.67 -16.06
N ILE A 47 8.60 8.85 -15.62
CA ILE A 47 8.91 7.60 -14.92
C ILE A 47 8.57 6.44 -15.84
N LYS A 48 9.57 5.63 -16.13
CA LYS A 48 9.45 4.43 -16.93
C LYS A 48 9.16 3.19 -16.08
N ARG A 49 9.86 3.06 -14.94
CA ARG A 49 9.72 1.90 -14.06
C ARG A 49 9.91 2.27 -12.59
N VAL A 50 9.11 1.62 -11.74
CA VAL A 50 9.19 1.72 -10.27
C VAL A 50 9.31 0.32 -9.67
N VAL A 51 10.25 0.16 -8.75
CA VAL A 51 10.32 -1.00 -7.85
C VAL A 51 10.15 -0.48 -6.44
N VAL A 52 9.09 -0.91 -5.76
CA VAL A 52 8.78 -0.49 -4.39
C VAL A 52 8.77 -1.67 -3.44
N SER A 53 9.44 -1.52 -2.31
CA SER A 53 9.36 -2.45 -1.18
C SER A 53 8.81 -1.70 0.03
N THR A 54 7.73 -2.19 0.62
CA THR A 54 7.09 -1.56 1.77
C THR A 54 7.40 -2.33 3.06
N TYR A 55 7.63 -1.59 4.13
CA TYR A 55 7.80 -2.11 5.50
C TYR A 55 6.63 -1.58 6.32
N GLN A 56 5.61 -2.43 6.46
CA GLN A 56 4.31 -2.00 6.98
C GLN A 56 4.14 -2.35 8.46
N SER A 57 3.79 -1.35 9.26
CA SER A 57 3.47 -1.55 10.67
C SER A 57 2.21 -2.38 10.87
N VAL A 58 2.11 -3.06 12.01
CA VAL A 58 0.92 -3.85 12.38
C VAL A 58 -0.33 -2.98 12.57
N THR A 59 -0.18 -1.68 12.86
CA THR A 59 -1.29 -0.74 13.02
C THR A 59 -2.17 -0.63 11.77
N GLY A 60 -1.59 -0.83 10.58
CA GLY A 60 -2.33 -0.84 9.31
C GLY A 60 -3.34 -2.00 9.19
N THR A 61 -3.12 -3.09 9.92
CA THR A 61 -4.06 -4.22 9.99
C THR A 61 -5.16 -3.98 11.03
N GLY A 62 -4.91 -3.11 12.02
CA GLY A 62 -5.88 -2.74 13.03
C GLY A 62 -5.52 -3.16 14.46
N LYS A 63 -6.45 -2.91 15.38
CA LYS A 63 -6.25 -3.10 16.82
C LYS A 63 -5.82 -4.52 17.19
N ASP A 64 -6.44 -5.53 16.59
CA ASP A 64 -6.19 -6.93 16.94
C ASP A 64 -4.78 -7.37 16.54
N ALA A 65 -4.23 -6.82 15.46
CA ALA A 65 -2.83 -7.08 15.07
C ALA A 65 -1.83 -6.41 16.02
N VAL A 66 -2.17 -5.24 16.56
CA VAL A 66 -1.38 -4.58 17.61
C VAL A 66 -1.41 -5.41 18.89
N GLU A 67 -2.58 -5.95 19.29
CA GLU A 67 -2.71 -6.82 20.45
C GLU A 67 -1.95 -8.15 20.26
N GLN A 68 -1.97 -8.72 19.04
CA GLN A 68 -1.14 -9.88 18.73
C GLN A 68 0.35 -9.59 18.96
N LEU A 69 0.85 -8.49 18.40
CA LEU A 69 2.27 -8.10 18.58
C LEU A 69 2.63 -7.89 20.05
N ASN A 70 1.81 -7.15 20.80
CA ASN A 70 2.04 -6.89 22.22
C ASN A 70 2.02 -8.19 23.03
N GLY A 71 1.03 -9.04 22.78
CA GLY A 71 0.92 -10.33 23.45
C GLY A 71 2.11 -11.24 23.17
N GLU A 72 2.59 -11.28 21.92
CA GLU A 72 3.78 -12.06 21.55
C GLU A 72 5.06 -11.51 22.22
N ILE A 73 5.19 -10.19 22.36
CA ILE A 73 6.32 -9.56 23.08
C ILE A 73 6.30 -9.96 24.56
N GLU A 74 5.13 -9.97 25.19
CA GLU A 74 4.92 -10.32 26.60
C GLU A 74 4.87 -11.80 26.88
N GLY A 75 4.94 -12.66 25.85
CA GLY A 75 4.81 -14.12 25.97
C GLY A 75 3.40 -14.58 26.34
N ARG A 76 2.38 -13.77 26.10
CA ARG A 76 0.97 -14.10 26.32
C ARG A 76 0.39 -14.90 25.14
N ASN A 77 -0.50 -15.80 25.42
CA ASN A 77 -1.30 -16.44 24.40
C ASN A 77 -2.45 -15.51 23.99
N VAL A 78 -2.40 -15.01 22.76
CA VAL A 78 -3.38 -14.08 22.20
C VAL A 78 -3.93 -14.61 20.87
N PRO A 79 -5.15 -14.21 20.47
CA PRO A 79 -5.68 -14.52 19.16
C PRO A 79 -4.73 -14.06 18.05
N LYS A 80 -4.54 -14.89 17.03
CA LYS A 80 -3.69 -14.56 15.89
C LYS A 80 -4.52 -13.96 14.77
N VAL A 81 -4.10 -12.77 14.33
CA VAL A 81 -4.58 -12.11 13.12
C VAL A 81 -3.74 -12.53 11.92
N TYR A 82 -2.43 -12.61 12.12
CA TYR A 82 -1.52 -13.16 11.11
C TYR A 82 -1.39 -14.68 11.26
N PRO A 83 -1.16 -15.40 10.16
CA PRO A 83 -1.03 -16.87 10.21
C PRO A 83 0.21 -17.32 10.98
N TYR A 84 1.20 -16.43 11.12
CA TYR A 84 2.47 -16.67 11.80
C TYR A 84 2.74 -15.63 12.87
N GLN A 85 3.68 -15.95 13.77
CA GLN A 85 4.20 -14.98 14.74
C GLN A 85 4.79 -13.79 14.00
N ILE A 86 4.40 -12.58 14.44
CA ILE A 86 4.93 -11.33 13.89
C ILE A 86 6.13 -10.80 14.70
N PHE A 87 6.18 -11.02 16.02
CA PHE A 87 7.31 -10.61 16.84
C PHE A 87 8.60 -11.29 16.39
N LYS A 88 9.65 -10.49 16.18
CA LYS A 88 10.95 -10.93 15.62
C LYS A 88 10.83 -11.58 14.23
N ASN A 89 9.86 -11.18 13.43
CA ASN A 89 9.64 -11.75 12.11
C ASN A 89 9.27 -10.65 11.08
N ALA A 90 9.33 -11.01 9.81
CA ALA A 90 8.85 -10.21 8.70
C ALA A 90 7.92 -11.10 7.84
N LEU A 91 6.68 -10.68 7.66
CA LEU A 91 5.66 -11.50 7.01
C LEU A 91 5.25 -10.92 5.65
N PRO A 92 5.29 -11.71 4.57
CA PRO A 92 4.77 -11.27 3.26
C PRO A 92 3.23 -11.24 3.21
N HIS A 93 2.57 -11.54 4.33
CA HIS A 93 1.11 -11.59 4.44
C HIS A 93 0.54 -10.17 4.66
N CYS A 94 0.75 -9.28 3.69
CA CYS A 94 0.03 -8.03 3.61
C CYS A 94 -1.24 -8.23 2.79
N ASP A 95 -2.34 -8.61 3.47
CA ASP A 95 -3.58 -9.10 2.86
C ASP A 95 -3.43 -10.55 2.32
N VAL A 96 -4.44 -11.06 1.64
CA VAL A 96 -4.45 -12.42 1.08
C VAL A 96 -3.71 -12.47 -0.25
N PHE A 97 -3.12 -13.63 -0.54
CA PHE A 97 -2.50 -13.89 -1.85
C PHE A 97 -3.57 -14.12 -2.91
N ASP A 98 -3.33 -13.57 -4.06
CA ASP A 98 -4.06 -13.82 -5.28
C ASP A 98 -3.44 -15.08 -5.95
N GLU A 99 -4.25 -16.10 -6.18
CA GLU A 99 -3.79 -17.40 -6.66
C GLU A 99 -3.28 -17.36 -8.11
N GLU A 100 -3.77 -16.42 -8.91
CA GLU A 100 -3.42 -16.28 -10.31
C GLU A 100 -2.07 -15.62 -10.51
N THR A 101 -1.81 -14.56 -9.72
CA THR A 101 -0.62 -13.71 -9.89
C THR A 101 0.49 -14.03 -8.89
N GLY A 102 0.17 -14.68 -7.77
CA GLY A 102 1.08 -14.89 -6.65
C GLY A 102 1.38 -13.63 -5.82
N TYR A 103 0.82 -12.49 -6.19
CA TYR A 103 0.91 -11.26 -5.40
C TYR A 103 -0.14 -11.24 -4.29
N THR A 104 0.13 -10.49 -3.23
CA THR A 104 -0.91 -10.14 -2.26
C THR A 104 -1.82 -9.03 -2.85
N LYS A 105 -3.05 -8.94 -2.35
CA LYS A 105 -3.97 -7.85 -2.74
C LYS A 105 -3.37 -6.46 -2.46
N GLU A 106 -2.55 -6.36 -1.42
CA GLU A 106 -1.83 -5.13 -1.09
C GLU A 106 -0.84 -4.75 -2.19
N GLU A 107 -0.05 -5.70 -2.66
CA GLU A 107 0.90 -5.48 -3.75
C GLU A 107 0.19 -5.14 -5.06
N LEU A 108 -0.94 -5.78 -5.35
CA LEU A 108 -1.76 -5.44 -6.52
C LEU A 108 -2.33 -4.02 -6.45
N LYS A 109 -2.70 -3.53 -5.26
CA LYS A 109 -3.09 -2.12 -5.09
C LYS A 109 -1.92 -1.19 -5.41
N LEU A 110 -0.73 -1.46 -4.86
CA LEU A 110 0.47 -0.68 -5.10
C LEU A 110 0.89 -0.63 -6.59
N THR A 111 0.53 -1.62 -7.38
CA THR A 111 0.81 -1.62 -8.83
C THR A 111 -0.26 -0.94 -9.67
N ARG A 112 -1.52 -0.93 -9.22
CA ARG A 112 -2.68 -0.46 -10.00
C ARG A 112 -3.14 0.94 -9.62
N GLU A 113 -3.23 1.23 -8.32
CA GLU A 113 -3.77 2.50 -7.84
C GLU A 113 -2.92 3.71 -8.24
N PRO A 114 -1.55 3.69 -8.19
CA PRO A 114 -0.76 4.82 -8.64
C PRO A 114 -1.06 5.22 -10.08
N LYS A 115 -1.20 4.24 -10.98
CA LYS A 115 -1.54 4.49 -12.39
C LYS A 115 -2.88 5.20 -12.52
N LYS A 116 -3.90 4.72 -11.79
CA LYS A 116 -5.24 5.31 -11.79
C LYS A 116 -5.24 6.73 -11.21
N ILE A 117 -4.56 6.96 -10.09
CA ILE A 117 -4.50 8.26 -9.41
C ILE A 117 -3.74 9.29 -10.24
N MET A 118 -2.58 8.89 -10.77
CA MET A 118 -1.71 9.78 -11.57
C MET A 118 -2.15 9.87 -13.03
N ARG A 119 -3.09 9.03 -13.49
CA ARG A 119 -3.56 8.95 -14.88
C ARG A 119 -2.43 8.62 -15.86
N VAL A 120 -1.62 7.62 -15.50
CA VAL A 120 -0.44 7.18 -16.25
C VAL A 120 -0.49 5.67 -16.41
N ASP A 121 -0.93 5.19 -17.57
CA ASP A 121 -1.13 3.75 -17.80
C ASP A 121 0.18 3.00 -18.09
N GLU A 122 1.14 3.64 -18.75
CA GLU A 122 2.35 2.99 -19.26
C GLU A 122 3.47 2.82 -18.22
N MET A 123 3.34 3.38 -17.03
CA MET A 123 4.35 3.24 -15.97
C MET A 123 4.40 1.80 -15.43
N ASN A 124 5.56 1.16 -15.53
CA ASN A 124 5.77 -0.18 -14.99
C ASN A 124 6.03 -0.14 -13.48
N ILE A 125 5.21 -0.81 -12.68
CA ILE A 125 5.37 -0.88 -11.23
C ILE A 125 5.40 -2.33 -10.78
N THR A 126 6.40 -2.69 -9.98
CA THR A 126 6.40 -3.93 -9.21
C THR A 126 6.52 -3.61 -7.71
N ALA A 127 5.83 -4.36 -6.88
CA ALA A 127 5.75 -4.11 -5.45
C ALA A 127 6.03 -5.37 -4.65
N THR A 128 6.71 -5.21 -3.52
CA THR A 128 6.83 -6.23 -2.48
C THR A 128 6.36 -5.61 -1.17
N ALA A 129 5.36 -6.21 -0.54
CA ALA A 129 4.81 -5.70 0.70
C ALA A 129 5.11 -6.66 1.86
N VAL A 130 5.73 -6.13 2.93
CA VAL A 130 6.11 -6.91 4.11
C VAL A 130 5.55 -6.29 5.37
N ARG A 131 4.91 -7.10 6.20
CA ARG A 131 4.49 -6.72 7.54
C ARG A 131 5.65 -6.90 8.51
N VAL A 132 5.97 -5.86 9.27
CA VAL A 132 7.09 -5.84 10.24
C VAL A 132 6.57 -5.57 11.67
N PRO A 133 7.29 -6.02 12.72
CA PRO A 133 6.82 -5.95 14.11
C PRO A 133 7.02 -4.56 14.72
N VAL A 134 6.44 -3.55 14.09
CA VAL A 134 6.48 -2.16 14.55
C VAL A 134 5.06 -1.59 14.62
N GLN A 135 4.89 -0.56 15.43
CA GLN A 135 3.66 0.23 15.54
C GLN A 135 3.93 1.64 14.98
N GLY A 136 2.91 2.27 14.41
CA GLY A 136 2.99 3.62 13.86
C GLY A 136 2.87 3.64 12.34
N GLY A 137 3.77 4.34 11.65
CA GLY A 137 3.73 4.51 10.20
C GLY A 137 4.34 3.36 9.40
N HIS A 138 4.17 3.42 8.09
CA HIS A 138 4.82 2.55 7.10
C HIS A 138 6.04 3.26 6.52
N SER A 139 7.00 2.47 6.05
CA SER A 139 8.16 2.97 5.30
C SER A 139 8.22 2.29 3.94
N GLU A 140 8.81 2.96 2.97
CA GLU A 140 8.98 2.44 1.62
C GLU A 140 10.40 2.69 1.12
N SER A 141 10.96 1.67 0.49
CA SER A 141 12.17 1.79 -0.32
C SER A 141 11.76 1.78 -1.79
N VAL A 142 12.08 2.86 -2.51
CA VAL A 142 11.62 3.05 -3.89
C VAL A 142 12.81 3.26 -4.81
N ASN A 143 12.92 2.40 -5.84
CA ASN A 143 13.86 2.56 -6.94
C ASN A 143 13.08 3.01 -8.19
N ILE A 144 13.53 4.11 -8.82
CA ILE A 144 12.84 4.71 -9.95
C ILE A 144 13.80 4.79 -11.14
N GLU A 145 13.32 4.29 -12.29
CA GLU A 145 13.97 4.50 -13.59
C GLU A 145 13.21 5.59 -14.33
N PHE A 146 13.93 6.63 -14.73
CA PHE A 146 13.41 7.75 -15.53
C PHE A 146 13.64 7.52 -17.03
N GLU A 147 12.96 8.31 -17.86
CA GLU A 147 13.16 8.32 -19.31
C GLU A 147 14.49 8.98 -19.70
#